data_53c1eede14bf3c240067b758a47bd943
#
_entry.id   53c1eede14bf3c240067b758a47bd943
#
_cell.length_a   1.000
_cell.length_b   1.000
_cell.length_c   1.000
_cell.angle_alpha   90.00
_cell.angle_beta   90.00
_cell.angle_gamma   90.00
#
_symmetry.space_group_name_H-M   'P 1'
#
loop_
_entity.id
_entity.type
_entity.pdbx_description
1 polymer ?
#
loop_
_entity_poly.entity_id
_entity_poly.type
_entity_poly.pdbx_seq_one_letter_code
_entity_poly.pdbx_strand_id
1 'polypeptide(L)'
;IESFNQHGLDVGKTQGICPLCSIDRKPENKKAKCSSYDWERGIGTCHNCDKSYQLHTFKRKGKAERDYVIPEVKHKPVESKVVDWFKTRGISKQTLDEVGVGEGKEFMPQTGKSENTIQFNYYVGGNLTNVKYRDGRKNFKLYKGAEKVFYNIDNTVGHDTCIIVEGEMDVLALHEAGITNAISVPNGATLNSNNLDYLDNCIDYFTDKEKIIIAVDNDPPGLALQSELVRRLGAEVCYLASFDDCKDANEYLIKYNASELKSRVLDARPVPLENVQHLKTLKMKVQTLFVMVL
;
A
#
# COMPACT_ATOMS: atom_id res chain seq x y z
N ILE A 1 -19.65 -0.78 -18.49
CA ILE A 1 -20.85 -1.42 -19.14
C ILE A 1 -20.76 -1.31 -20.67
N GLU A 2 -20.28 -0.20 -21.23
CA GLU A 2 -20.20 -0.03 -22.68
C GLU A 2 -19.27 -1.02 -23.39
N SER A 3 -18.17 -1.42 -22.77
CA SER A 3 -17.22 -2.35 -23.37
C SER A 3 -17.74 -3.80 -23.45
N PHE A 4 -18.70 -4.20 -22.61
CA PHE A 4 -19.24 -5.55 -22.60
C PHE A 4 -20.55 -5.71 -23.39
N ASN A 5 -21.28 -4.62 -23.68
CA ASN A 5 -22.41 -4.66 -24.60
C ASN A 5 -22.03 -5.08 -26.03
N GLN A 6 -20.74 -4.90 -26.42
CA GLN A 6 -20.20 -5.39 -27.69
C GLN A 6 -20.15 -6.91 -27.79
N HIS A 7 -20.27 -7.64 -26.68
CA HIS A 7 -20.23 -9.10 -26.64
C HIS A 7 -21.62 -9.75 -26.48
N GLY A 8 -22.69 -8.98 -26.55
CA GLY A 8 -24.06 -9.53 -26.50
C GLY A 8 -24.45 -10.09 -25.14
N LEU A 9 -23.91 -9.54 -24.05
CA LEU A 9 -24.27 -9.91 -22.68
C LEU A 9 -25.67 -9.36 -22.35
N ASP A 10 -26.58 -10.24 -21.98
CA ASP A 10 -27.92 -9.86 -21.49
C ASP A 10 -27.81 -9.31 -20.06
N VAL A 11 -27.81 -8.00 -19.90
CA VAL A 11 -27.75 -7.32 -18.61
C VAL A 11 -28.94 -7.76 -17.74
N GLY A 12 -28.63 -8.14 -16.47
CA GLY A 12 -29.62 -8.57 -15.48
C GLY A 12 -30.00 -10.06 -15.53
N LYS A 13 -29.51 -10.85 -16.48
CA LYS A 13 -29.68 -12.31 -16.47
C LYS A 13 -28.60 -12.98 -15.62
N THR A 14 -28.93 -14.12 -15.03
CA THR A 14 -27.99 -14.89 -14.20
C THR A 14 -27.10 -15.84 -15.01
N GLN A 15 -27.41 -16.04 -16.30
CA GLN A 15 -26.66 -16.90 -17.20
C GLN A 15 -26.54 -16.30 -18.59
N GLY A 16 -25.40 -16.54 -19.25
CA GLY A 16 -25.16 -16.04 -20.59
C GLY A 16 -23.99 -16.71 -21.32
N ILE A 17 -23.64 -16.11 -22.44
CA ILE A 17 -22.57 -16.56 -23.32
C ILE A 17 -21.23 -16.06 -22.75
N CYS A 18 -20.21 -16.91 -22.76
CA CYS A 18 -18.87 -16.48 -22.37
C CYS A 18 -18.21 -15.61 -23.44
N PRO A 19 -17.79 -14.38 -23.14
CA PRO A 19 -17.12 -13.51 -24.12
C PRO A 19 -15.73 -14.02 -24.50
N LEU A 20 -15.12 -14.85 -23.67
CA LEU A 20 -13.74 -15.33 -23.86
C LEU A 20 -13.65 -16.55 -24.78
N CYS A 21 -14.53 -17.55 -24.60
CA CYS A 21 -14.43 -18.80 -25.36
C CYS A 21 -15.51 -19.00 -26.43
N SER A 22 -16.56 -18.17 -26.49
CA SER A 22 -17.61 -18.32 -27.49
C SER A 22 -17.13 -18.02 -28.92
N ILE A 23 -16.12 -17.16 -29.04
CA ILE A 23 -15.55 -16.72 -30.31
C ILE A 23 -14.91 -17.91 -31.04
N ASP A 24 -14.20 -18.78 -30.32
CA ASP A 24 -13.44 -19.91 -30.86
C ASP A 24 -14.25 -21.20 -30.99
N ARG A 25 -15.54 -21.17 -30.64
CA ARG A 25 -16.41 -22.35 -30.72
C ARG A 25 -16.94 -22.59 -32.14
N LYS A 26 -17.34 -23.84 -32.39
CA LYS A 26 -18.07 -24.20 -33.61
C LYS A 26 -19.32 -23.36 -33.73
N PRO A 27 -19.75 -23.02 -34.97
CA PRO A 27 -20.88 -22.12 -35.20
C PRO A 27 -22.17 -22.48 -34.43
N GLU A 28 -22.47 -23.78 -34.30
CA GLU A 28 -23.65 -24.28 -33.58
C GLU A 28 -23.58 -24.01 -32.05
N ASN A 29 -22.36 -23.86 -31.48
CA ASN A 29 -22.15 -23.69 -30.07
C ASN A 29 -21.80 -22.26 -29.65
N LYS A 30 -21.67 -21.32 -30.58
CA LYS A 30 -21.29 -19.92 -30.28
C LYS A 30 -22.30 -19.21 -29.38
N LYS A 31 -23.56 -19.60 -29.43
CA LYS A 31 -24.65 -19.01 -28.63
C LYS A 31 -24.99 -19.81 -27.35
N ALA A 32 -24.23 -20.85 -27.06
CA ALA A 32 -24.47 -21.66 -25.86
C ALA A 32 -24.20 -20.86 -24.59
N LYS A 33 -25.18 -20.83 -23.69
CA LYS A 33 -25.05 -20.20 -22.36
C LYS A 33 -24.23 -21.09 -21.45
N CYS A 34 -23.00 -20.71 -21.24
CA CYS A 34 -22.00 -21.48 -20.48
C CYS A 34 -21.42 -20.70 -19.30
N SER A 35 -21.91 -19.51 -19.07
CA SER A 35 -21.44 -18.67 -17.98
C SER A 35 -22.56 -18.31 -17.02
N SER A 36 -22.25 -18.32 -15.72
CA SER A 36 -23.04 -17.71 -14.67
C SER A 36 -22.58 -16.29 -14.42
N TYR A 37 -23.51 -15.39 -14.13
CA TYR A 37 -23.29 -13.98 -13.91
C TYR A 37 -23.70 -13.58 -12.50
N ASP A 38 -22.77 -13.03 -11.76
CA ASP A 38 -22.99 -12.35 -10.49
C ASP A 38 -22.87 -10.83 -10.72
N TRP A 39 -24.00 -10.18 -10.92
CA TRP A 39 -24.06 -8.75 -11.21
C TRP A 39 -23.74 -7.88 -9.99
N GLU A 40 -23.94 -8.38 -8.77
CA GLU A 40 -23.60 -7.67 -7.55
C GLU A 40 -22.08 -7.58 -7.41
N ARG A 41 -21.38 -8.70 -7.67
CA ARG A 41 -19.92 -8.76 -7.67
C ARG A 41 -19.30 -8.31 -8.99
N GLY A 42 -20.10 -8.12 -10.02
CA GLY A 42 -19.62 -7.74 -11.35
C GLY A 42 -18.75 -8.81 -12.03
N ILE A 43 -18.96 -10.09 -11.70
CA ILE A 43 -18.12 -11.20 -12.16
C ILE A 43 -18.96 -12.21 -12.95
N GLY A 44 -18.48 -12.57 -14.13
CA GLY A 44 -18.94 -13.72 -14.90
C GLY A 44 -17.96 -14.89 -14.77
N THR A 45 -18.48 -16.10 -14.56
CA THR A 45 -17.66 -17.32 -14.51
C THR A 45 -18.15 -18.31 -15.56
N CYS A 46 -17.25 -18.73 -16.44
CA CYS A 46 -17.56 -19.68 -17.50
C CYS A 46 -17.28 -21.11 -17.07
N HIS A 47 -18.29 -21.97 -17.14
CA HIS A 47 -18.19 -23.40 -16.82
C HIS A 47 -17.62 -24.25 -17.97
N ASN A 48 -17.32 -23.67 -19.12
CA ASN A 48 -16.70 -24.38 -20.24
C ASN A 48 -15.20 -24.14 -20.38
N CYS A 49 -14.71 -22.95 -20.02
CA CYS A 49 -13.27 -22.63 -20.06
C CYS A 49 -12.67 -22.31 -18.69
N ASP A 50 -13.49 -22.44 -17.62
CA ASP A 50 -13.14 -22.21 -16.21
C ASP A 50 -12.52 -20.84 -15.92
N LYS A 51 -12.77 -19.86 -16.79
CA LYS A 51 -12.27 -18.49 -16.64
C LYS A 51 -13.35 -17.58 -16.07
N SER A 52 -12.94 -16.71 -15.16
CA SER A 52 -13.73 -15.58 -14.69
C SER A 52 -13.37 -14.30 -15.45
N TYR A 53 -14.34 -13.41 -15.60
CA TYR A 53 -14.18 -12.13 -16.28
C TYR A 53 -15.10 -11.08 -15.69
N GLN A 54 -14.76 -9.83 -15.91
CA GLN A 54 -15.51 -8.70 -15.38
C GLN A 54 -16.74 -8.39 -16.23
N LEU A 55 -17.93 -8.31 -15.59
CA LEU A 55 -19.20 -7.98 -16.26
C LEU A 55 -19.40 -6.48 -16.41
N HIS A 56 -18.93 -5.69 -15.45
CA HIS A 56 -18.95 -4.24 -15.46
C HIS A 56 -17.84 -3.69 -14.58
N THR A 57 -17.36 -2.52 -14.93
CA THR A 57 -16.55 -1.75 -13.98
C THR A 57 -17.47 -1.24 -12.89
N PHE A 58 -17.16 -1.54 -11.63
CA PHE A 58 -17.81 -0.85 -10.54
C PHE A 58 -17.53 0.64 -10.75
N LYS A 59 -18.56 1.43 -11.07
CA LYS A 59 -18.48 2.85 -10.74
C LYS A 59 -18.27 2.85 -9.24
N ARG A 60 -17.06 3.23 -8.78
CA ARG A 60 -16.87 3.55 -7.37
C ARG A 60 -18.05 4.45 -7.03
N LYS A 61 -18.91 4.05 -6.09
CA LYS A 61 -19.87 4.98 -5.48
C LYS A 61 -18.99 6.15 -5.11
N GLY A 62 -19.24 7.31 -5.72
CA GLY A 62 -18.45 8.50 -5.42
C GLY A 62 -18.34 8.54 -3.91
N LYS A 63 -17.13 8.79 -3.38
CA LYS A 63 -16.88 8.87 -1.93
C LYS A 63 -18.13 9.54 -1.37
N ALA A 64 -18.94 8.84 -0.56
CA ALA A 64 -19.98 9.52 0.20
C ALA A 64 -19.22 10.63 0.91
N GLU A 65 -19.57 11.90 0.64
CA GLU A 65 -18.96 13.03 1.34
C GLU A 65 -19.09 12.72 2.84
N ARG A 66 -18.02 12.23 3.42
CA ARG A 66 -17.92 12.04 4.86
C ARG A 66 -17.43 13.37 5.37
N ASP A 67 -18.19 13.99 6.24
CA ASP A 67 -17.73 15.15 6.99
C ASP A 67 -16.59 14.72 7.91
N TYR A 68 -15.37 14.88 7.45
CA TYR A 68 -14.19 14.63 8.27
C TYR A 68 -13.87 15.87 9.11
N VAL A 69 -13.43 15.60 10.34
CA VAL A 69 -12.95 16.67 11.23
C VAL A 69 -11.55 17.07 10.82
N ILE A 70 -11.33 18.35 10.54
CA ILE A 70 -10.00 18.90 10.29
C ILE A 70 -9.30 19.09 11.65
N PRO A 71 -8.08 18.53 11.85
CA PRO A 71 -7.37 18.70 13.10
C PRO A 71 -6.98 20.16 13.37
N GLU A 72 -7.37 20.65 14.53
CA GLU A 72 -6.92 21.95 15.05
C GLU A 72 -5.77 21.71 16.04
N VAL A 73 -4.55 21.67 15.56
CA VAL A 73 -3.37 21.41 16.39
C VAL A 73 -2.43 22.61 16.37
N LYS A 74 -2.05 23.08 17.55
CA LYS A 74 -0.95 24.03 17.69
C LYS A 74 0.36 23.27 17.51
N HIS A 75 0.87 23.29 16.29
CA HIS A 75 2.15 22.68 15.97
C HIS A 75 3.27 23.37 16.75
N LYS A 76 4.01 22.58 17.54
CA LYS A 76 5.27 22.99 18.13
C LYS A 76 6.38 22.12 17.57
N PRO A 77 7.50 22.71 17.12
CA PRO A 77 8.68 21.94 16.76
C PRO A 77 9.14 21.08 17.95
N VAL A 78 9.77 19.94 17.66
CA VAL A 78 10.31 19.06 18.69
C VAL A 78 11.44 19.70 19.46
N GLU A 79 11.39 19.60 20.79
CA GLU A 79 12.40 20.14 21.69
C GLU A 79 13.53 19.11 21.99
N SER A 80 14.57 19.58 22.68
CA SER A 80 15.83 18.84 22.88
C SER A 80 15.66 17.40 23.39
N LYS A 81 14.77 17.14 24.34
CA LYS A 81 14.57 15.78 24.89
C LYS A 81 13.97 14.81 23.87
N VAL A 82 13.04 15.27 23.04
CA VAL A 82 12.44 14.47 21.98
C VAL A 82 13.45 14.27 20.86
N VAL A 83 14.19 15.32 20.48
CA VAL A 83 15.29 15.22 19.51
C VAL A 83 16.34 14.20 19.96
N ASP A 84 16.75 14.21 21.24
CA ASP A 84 17.74 13.26 21.77
C ASP A 84 17.20 11.82 21.73
N TRP A 85 15.91 11.63 21.99
CA TRP A 85 15.31 10.31 21.83
C TRP A 85 15.32 9.85 20.35
N PHE A 86 15.01 10.72 19.38
CA PHE A 86 15.09 10.37 17.97
C PHE A 86 16.51 10.08 17.50
N LYS A 87 17.53 10.77 18.05
CA LYS A 87 18.95 10.46 17.78
C LYS A 87 19.31 9.03 18.20
N THR A 88 18.74 8.50 19.30
CA THR A 88 18.94 7.09 19.67
C THR A 88 18.34 6.11 18.66
N ARG A 89 17.47 6.60 17.78
CA ARG A 89 16.85 5.87 16.68
C ARG A 89 17.51 6.14 15.32
N GLY A 90 18.66 6.82 15.31
CA GLY A 90 19.38 7.18 14.10
C GLY A 90 18.70 8.28 13.29
N ILE A 91 17.78 9.05 13.89
CA ILE A 91 17.00 10.09 13.20
C ILE A 91 17.47 11.47 13.63
N SER A 92 17.85 12.30 12.67
CA SER A 92 18.36 13.65 12.89
C SER A 92 17.23 14.66 13.14
N LYS A 93 17.59 15.79 13.75
CA LYS A 93 16.65 16.92 13.87
C LYS A 93 16.23 17.46 12.50
N GLN A 94 17.13 17.45 11.53
CA GLN A 94 16.83 17.89 10.16
C GLN A 94 15.67 17.09 9.57
N THR A 95 15.72 15.77 9.64
CA THR A 95 14.61 14.90 9.20
C THR A 95 13.30 15.21 9.91
N LEU A 96 13.33 15.44 11.23
CA LEU A 96 12.11 15.79 11.99
C LEU A 96 11.50 17.09 11.53
N ASP A 97 12.32 18.10 11.22
CA ASP A 97 11.87 19.40 10.75
C ASP A 97 11.31 19.30 9.30
N GLU A 98 12.01 18.56 8.41
CA GLU A 98 11.62 18.37 7.00
C GLU A 98 10.31 17.59 6.86
N VAL A 99 10.11 16.58 7.69
CA VAL A 99 8.88 15.76 7.66
C VAL A 99 7.75 16.35 8.52
N GLY A 100 8.06 17.40 9.30
CA GLY A 100 7.06 18.11 10.09
C GLY A 100 6.60 17.38 11.34
N VAL A 101 7.50 16.66 12.01
CA VAL A 101 7.21 16.02 13.31
C VAL A 101 7.10 17.11 14.38
N GLY A 102 6.04 17.03 15.17
CA GLY A 102 5.80 17.96 16.27
C GLY A 102 5.75 17.29 17.64
N GLU A 103 5.61 18.12 18.66
CA GLU A 103 5.32 17.65 20.01
C GLU A 103 4.25 18.52 20.69
N GLY A 104 3.62 17.98 21.71
CA GLY A 104 2.61 18.67 22.48
C GLY A 104 2.03 17.80 23.59
N LYS A 105 0.95 18.32 24.21
CA LYS A 105 0.18 17.55 25.19
C LYS A 105 -1.12 17.11 24.59
N GLU A 106 -1.47 15.83 24.78
CA GLU A 106 -2.72 15.26 24.27
C GLU A 106 -3.31 14.27 25.26
N PHE A 107 -4.65 14.25 25.36
CA PHE A 107 -5.33 13.26 26.18
C PHE A 107 -5.20 11.87 25.57
N MET A 108 -4.62 10.95 26.33
CA MET A 108 -4.42 9.56 25.91
C MET A 108 -5.42 8.64 26.62
N PRO A 109 -6.37 8.02 25.89
CA PRO A 109 -7.38 7.15 26.50
C PRO A 109 -6.80 5.98 27.29
N GLN A 110 -5.64 5.46 26.85
CA GLN A 110 -4.96 4.32 27.48
C GLN A 110 -4.45 4.64 28.88
N THR A 111 -4.15 5.90 29.17
CA THR A 111 -3.66 6.35 30.49
C THR A 111 -4.73 7.14 31.25
N GLY A 112 -5.83 7.57 30.59
CA GLY A 112 -6.87 8.44 31.15
C GLY A 112 -6.38 9.85 31.51
N LYS A 113 -5.23 10.29 30.95
CA LYS A 113 -4.59 11.57 31.29
C LYS A 113 -4.10 12.30 30.05
N SER A 114 -3.81 13.60 30.24
CA SER A 114 -3.07 14.38 29.26
C SER A 114 -1.57 14.07 29.41
N GLU A 115 -0.98 13.52 28.36
CA GLU A 115 0.43 13.11 28.31
C GLU A 115 1.20 14.00 27.33
N ASN A 116 2.53 14.07 27.50
CA ASN A 116 3.40 14.63 26.48
C ASN A 116 3.46 13.64 25.31
N THR A 117 3.26 14.12 24.10
CA THR A 117 3.18 13.29 22.90
C THR A 117 4.06 13.82 21.79
N ILE A 118 4.62 12.89 21.00
CA ILE A 118 5.12 13.14 19.66
C ILE A 118 3.90 13.19 18.74
N GLN A 119 3.89 14.14 17.81
CA GLN A 119 2.81 14.37 16.84
C GLN A 119 3.35 14.11 15.44
N PHE A 120 2.83 13.07 14.80
CA PHE A 120 3.05 12.81 13.39
C PHE A 120 1.91 13.46 12.62
N ASN A 121 2.24 14.47 11.83
CA ASN A 121 1.26 15.27 11.08
C ASN A 121 1.09 14.69 9.67
N TYR A 122 -0.14 14.39 9.29
CA TYR A 122 -0.50 13.83 7.99
C TYR A 122 -1.04 14.92 7.10
N TYR A 123 -0.45 15.10 5.94
CA TYR A 123 -0.84 16.12 4.98
C TYR A 123 -1.36 15.49 3.69
N VAL A 124 -2.35 16.14 3.08
CA VAL A 124 -2.87 15.84 1.74
C VAL A 124 -3.06 17.14 0.99
N GLY A 125 -2.34 17.28 -0.12
CA GLY A 125 -2.34 18.52 -0.89
C GLY A 125 -1.86 19.74 -0.06
N GLY A 126 -0.92 19.53 0.85
CA GLY A 126 -0.39 20.55 1.77
C GLY A 126 -1.30 20.90 2.95
N ASN A 127 -2.49 20.31 3.07
CA ASN A 127 -3.42 20.55 4.17
C ASN A 127 -3.28 19.49 5.26
N LEU A 128 -3.25 19.93 6.53
CA LEU A 128 -3.25 19.02 7.68
C LEU A 128 -4.57 18.23 7.70
N THR A 129 -4.49 16.93 7.45
CA THR A 129 -5.64 16.04 7.29
C THR A 129 -5.84 15.12 8.49
N ASN A 130 -4.75 14.69 9.14
CA ASN A 130 -4.81 13.90 10.36
C ASN A 130 -3.58 14.15 11.23
N VAL A 131 -3.65 13.70 12.49
CA VAL A 131 -2.51 13.69 13.42
C VAL A 131 -2.52 12.38 14.19
N LYS A 132 -1.37 11.72 14.25
CA LYS A 132 -1.15 10.57 15.11
C LYS A 132 -0.28 10.97 16.29
N TYR A 133 -0.78 10.68 17.47
CA TYR A 133 -0.13 10.98 18.74
C TYR A 133 0.54 9.74 19.29
N ARG A 134 1.76 9.89 19.81
CA ARG A 134 2.51 8.83 20.49
C ARG A 134 3.02 9.35 21.81
N ASP A 135 2.63 8.72 22.92
CA ASP A 135 3.16 9.04 24.25
C ASP A 135 4.49 8.32 24.58
N GLY A 136 5.09 8.64 25.71
CA GLY A 136 6.32 8.01 26.17
C GLY A 136 6.20 6.52 26.50
N ARG A 137 4.98 5.99 26.67
CA ARG A 137 4.70 4.56 26.94
C ARG A 137 4.37 3.76 25.68
N LYS A 138 4.56 4.37 24.49
CA LYS A 138 4.24 3.75 23.19
C LYS A 138 2.75 3.50 22.99
N ASN A 139 1.88 4.31 23.62
CA ASN A 139 0.48 4.34 23.26
C ASN A 139 0.27 5.27 22.05
N PHE A 140 -0.67 4.90 21.19
CA PHE A 140 -0.98 5.64 19.98
C PHE A 140 -2.46 6.00 19.93
N LYS A 141 -2.76 7.15 19.31
CA LYS A 141 -4.11 7.51 18.92
C LYS A 141 -4.08 8.42 17.70
N LEU A 142 -5.06 8.28 16.80
CA LEU A 142 -5.32 9.23 15.73
C LEU A 142 -6.27 10.34 16.20
N TYR A 143 -6.23 11.49 15.53
CA TYR A 143 -7.19 12.55 15.79
C TYR A 143 -8.61 12.06 15.50
N LYS A 144 -9.52 12.25 16.47
CA LYS A 144 -10.88 11.69 16.41
C LYS A 144 -11.68 12.32 15.28
N GLY A 145 -12.21 11.48 14.39
CA GLY A 145 -13.06 11.92 13.28
C GLY A 145 -12.30 12.46 12.06
N ALA A 146 -10.98 12.56 12.12
CA ALA A 146 -10.16 12.96 10.97
C ALA A 146 -10.08 11.86 9.90
N GLU A 147 -9.85 12.27 8.65
CA GLU A 147 -9.70 11.33 7.55
C GLU A 147 -8.44 10.48 7.72
N LYS A 148 -8.57 9.17 7.49
CA LYS A 148 -7.40 8.28 7.47
C LYS A 148 -6.76 8.34 6.10
N VAL A 149 -5.49 8.69 6.08
CA VAL A 149 -4.64 8.78 4.89
C VAL A 149 -3.28 8.18 5.20
N PHE A 150 -2.45 7.92 4.20
CA PHE A 150 -1.06 7.54 4.44
C PHE A 150 -0.28 8.72 5.03
N TYR A 151 0.62 8.41 5.97
CA TYR A 151 1.60 9.38 6.44
C TYR A 151 2.57 9.72 5.31
N ASN A 152 2.92 10.99 5.17
CA ASN A 152 3.87 11.49 4.19
C ASN A 152 3.44 11.33 2.71
N ILE A 153 2.14 11.19 2.43
CA ILE A 153 1.63 10.85 1.08
C ILE A 153 1.99 11.91 0.04
N ASP A 154 1.99 13.20 0.40
CA ASP A 154 2.29 14.30 -0.52
C ASP A 154 3.70 14.18 -1.12
N ASN A 155 4.64 13.59 -0.42
CA ASN A 155 6.00 13.39 -0.89
C ASN A 155 6.14 12.29 -1.96
N THR A 156 5.05 11.62 -2.32
CA THR A 156 5.03 10.71 -3.47
C THR A 156 4.71 11.41 -4.79
N VAL A 157 4.24 12.65 -4.74
CA VAL A 157 3.88 13.42 -5.94
C VAL A 157 5.14 13.72 -6.77
N GLY A 158 5.06 13.47 -8.07
CA GLY A 158 6.20 13.66 -8.99
C GLY A 158 7.25 12.55 -8.96
N HIS A 159 7.01 11.46 -8.23
CA HIS A 159 7.85 10.26 -8.24
C HIS A 159 7.14 9.09 -8.90
N ASP A 160 7.79 8.40 -9.83
CA ASP A 160 7.26 7.18 -10.45
C ASP A 160 7.30 5.97 -9.51
N THR A 161 8.03 6.11 -8.41
CA THR A 161 8.17 5.07 -7.37
C THR A 161 7.68 5.60 -6.02
N CYS A 162 6.99 4.78 -5.23
CA CYS A 162 6.77 5.02 -3.81
C CYS A 162 7.13 3.79 -2.97
N ILE A 163 7.43 4.02 -1.68
CA ILE A 163 7.75 2.96 -0.73
C ILE A 163 6.69 2.96 0.37
N ILE A 164 6.04 1.83 0.61
CA ILE A 164 5.04 1.66 1.68
C ILE A 164 5.65 0.88 2.82
N VAL A 165 5.68 1.48 4.00
CA VAL A 165 6.12 0.86 5.27
C VAL A 165 4.99 0.81 6.30
N GLU A 166 5.23 0.18 7.46
CA GLU A 166 4.17 0.01 8.46
C GLU A 166 4.05 1.19 9.42
N GLY A 167 5.14 1.85 9.79
CA GLY A 167 5.16 2.89 10.80
C GLY A 167 5.81 4.21 10.38
N GLU A 168 5.45 5.28 11.09
CA GLU A 168 6.02 6.61 10.85
C GLU A 168 7.53 6.64 11.14
N MET A 169 7.99 5.80 12.07
CA MET A 169 9.44 5.67 12.40
C MET A 169 10.23 5.13 11.21
N ASP A 170 9.62 4.23 10.41
CA ASP A 170 10.25 3.67 9.23
C ASP A 170 10.33 4.68 8.10
N VAL A 171 9.29 5.54 7.96
CA VAL A 171 9.33 6.67 7.02
C VAL A 171 10.49 7.60 7.39
N LEU A 172 10.65 7.95 8.67
CA LEU A 172 11.76 8.79 9.13
C LEU A 172 13.13 8.13 8.90
N ALA A 173 13.23 6.82 9.13
CA ALA A 173 14.46 6.06 8.86
C ALA A 173 14.84 6.05 7.38
N LEU A 174 13.85 5.91 6.49
CA LEU A 174 14.06 5.98 5.04
C LEU A 174 14.41 7.39 4.59
N HIS A 175 13.84 8.41 5.23
CA HIS A 175 14.19 9.81 4.97
C HIS A 175 15.65 10.10 5.33
N GLU A 176 16.15 9.59 6.49
CA GLU A 176 17.58 9.64 6.85
C GLU A 176 18.46 8.95 5.80
N ALA A 177 17.95 7.89 5.15
CA ALA A 177 18.65 7.22 4.06
C ALA A 177 18.54 7.95 2.71
N GLY A 178 17.91 9.14 2.67
CA GLY A 178 17.71 9.93 1.46
C GLY A 178 16.64 9.34 0.53
N ILE A 179 15.63 8.66 1.10
CA ILE A 179 14.42 8.20 0.42
C ILE A 179 13.23 8.99 0.97
N THR A 180 12.84 10.06 0.27
CA THR A 180 11.81 10.99 0.75
C THR A 180 10.39 10.60 0.38
N ASN A 181 10.22 9.73 -0.64
CA ASN A 181 8.95 9.23 -1.17
C ASN A 181 8.46 7.95 -0.46
N ALA A 182 8.87 7.74 0.78
CA ALA A 182 8.35 6.68 1.64
C ALA A 182 7.11 7.16 2.41
N ILE A 183 6.12 6.27 2.53
CA ILE A 183 4.84 6.51 3.21
C ILE A 183 4.53 5.39 4.19
N SER A 184 3.74 5.64 5.22
CA SER A 184 3.29 4.58 6.11
C SER A 184 1.79 4.51 6.31
N VAL A 185 1.30 3.32 6.68
CA VAL A 185 -0.11 3.11 7.00
C VAL A 185 -0.44 3.74 8.36
N PRO A 186 -1.62 4.35 8.54
CA PRO A 186 -1.94 5.11 9.76
C PRO A 186 -2.18 4.23 11.00
N ASN A 187 -2.62 2.99 10.83
CA ASN A 187 -3.05 2.13 11.93
C ASN A 187 -2.11 0.96 12.23
N GLY A 188 -0.99 0.83 11.49
CA GLY A 188 -0.17 -0.38 11.49
C GLY A 188 -0.88 -1.58 10.87
N ALA A 189 -0.22 -2.75 10.90
CA ALA A 189 -0.77 -3.99 10.41
C ALA A 189 -1.57 -4.73 11.49
N THR A 190 -2.64 -5.44 11.08
CA THR A 190 -3.36 -6.38 11.92
C THR A 190 -3.76 -7.61 11.10
N LEU A 191 -3.84 -8.79 11.74
CA LEU A 191 -4.18 -10.05 11.07
C LEU A 191 -5.54 -10.06 10.35
N ASN A 192 -6.46 -9.17 10.74
CA ASN A 192 -7.83 -9.13 10.22
C ASN A 192 -8.16 -7.83 9.49
N SER A 193 -7.16 -7.00 9.15
CA SER A 193 -7.42 -5.70 8.54
C SER A 193 -7.64 -5.80 7.03
N ASN A 194 -8.84 -6.19 6.62
CA ASN A 194 -9.28 -6.06 5.23
C ASN A 194 -9.78 -4.64 4.93
N ASN A 195 -9.88 -3.78 5.94
CA ASN A 195 -10.36 -2.41 5.79
C ASN A 195 -9.20 -1.44 5.67
N LEU A 196 -8.77 -1.17 4.44
CA LEU A 196 -7.76 -0.19 4.10
C LEU A 196 -8.42 1.12 3.62
N ASP A 197 -9.31 1.72 4.45
CA ASP A 197 -9.99 2.99 4.13
C ASP A 197 -9.00 4.08 3.67
N TYR A 198 -7.82 4.13 4.28
CA TYR A 198 -6.76 5.06 3.93
C TYR A 198 -6.22 4.84 2.50
N LEU A 199 -6.17 3.60 2.01
CA LEU A 199 -5.78 3.32 0.63
C LEU A 199 -6.86 3.81 -0.34
N ASP A 200 -8.13 3.56 -0.04
CA ASP A 200 -9.24 4.06 -0.86
C ASP A 200 -9.28 5.59 -0.87
N ASN A 201 -8.89 6.22 0.24
CA ASN A 201 -8.80 7.67 0.37
C ASN A 201 -7.65 8.28 -0.44
N CYS A 202 -6.57 7.53 -0.65
CA CYS A 202 -5.36 7.97 -1.33
C CYS A 202 -5.11 7.29 -2.67
N ILE A 203 -6.09 6.57 -3.24
CA ILE A 203 -5.86 5.72 -4.41
C ILE A 203 -5.32 6.49 -5.62
N ASP A 204 -5.70 7.75 -5.77
CA ASP A 204 -5.28 8.58 -6.90
C ASP A 204 -3.77 8.84 -6.90
N TYR A 205 -3.11 8.78 -5.74
CA TYR A 205 -1.65 8.92 -5.60
C TYR A 205 -0.87 7.72 -6.16
N PHE A 206 -1.57 6.59 -6.45
CA PHE A 206 -0.94 5.37 -6.94
C PHE A 206 -1.21 5.08 -8.42
N THR A 207 -2.05 5.90 -9.07
CA THR A 207 -2.52 5.62 -10.46
C THR A 207 -1.42 5.75 -11.51
N ASP A 208 -0.41 6.58 -11.25
CA ASP A 208 0.71 6.89 -12.12
C ASP A 208 2.04 6.24 -11.67
N LYS A 209 2.02 5.39 -10.63
CA LYS A 209 3.23 4.76 -10.13
C LYS A 209 3.64 3.57 -10.99
N GLU A 210 4.87 3.61 -11.47
CA GLU A 210 5.49 2.50 -12.20
C GLU A 210 6.01 1.39 -11.25
N LYS A 211 6.37 1.78 -10.03
CA LYS A 211 6.93 0.87 -9.02
C LYS A 211 6.46 1.24 -7.62
N ILE A 212 5.85 0.26 -6.94
CA ILE A 212 5.44 0.39 -5.54
C ILE A 212 6.22 -0.65 -4.72
N ILE A 213 7.14 -0.17 -3.87
CA ILE A 213 7.91 -1.05 -2.99
C ILE A 213 7.16 -1.22 -1.68
N ILE A 214 6.82 -2.44 -1.33
CA ILE A 214 6.18 -2.79 -0.06
C ILE A 214 7.26 -3.33 0.87
N ALA A 215 7.56 -2.58 1.93
CA ALA A 215 8.63 -2.82 2.89
C ALA A 215 8.07 -2.79 4.32
N VAL A 216 7.09 -3.63 4.59
CA VAL A 216 6.41 -3.76 5.89
C VAL A 216 7.18 -4.69 6.83
N ASP A 217 6.79 -4.74 8.11
CA ASP A 217 7.42 -5.57 9.13
C ASP A 217 7.43 -7.05 8.75
N ASN A 218 8.49 -7.75 9.11
CA ASN A 218 8.65 -9.18 8.82
C ASN A 218 7.99 -10.05 9.91
N ASP A 219 6.69 -9.78 10.19
CA ASP A 219 5.88 -10.53 11.13
C ASP A 219 4.50 -10.90 10.51
N PRO A 220 3.72 -11.80 11.12
CA PRO A 220 2.46 -12.23 10.52
C PRO A 220 1.47 -11.11 10.19
N PRO A 221 1.26 -10.06 11.02
CA PRO A 221 0.46 -8.90 10.64
C PRO A 221 1.00 -8.14 9.43
N GLY A 222 2.31 -7.89 9.36
CA GLY A 222 2.97 -7.22 8.24
C GLY A 222 2.81 -7.98 6.93
N LEU A 223 3.00 -9.31 6.95
CA LEU A 223 2.80 -10.16 5.77
C LEU A 223 1.33 -10.18 5.31
N ALA A 224 0.37 -10.12 6.23
CA ALA A 224 -1.05 -10.00 5.89
C ALA A 224 -1.35 -8.64 5.22
N LEU A 225 -0.79 -7.55 5.74
CA LEU A 225 -0.86 -6.23 5.14
C LEU A 225 -0.22 -6.20 3.75
N GLN A 226 0.97 -6.77 3.59
CA GLN A 226 1.66 -6.91 2.31
C GLN A 226 0.77 -7.57 1.26
N SER A 227 0.18 -8.72 1.60
CA SER A 227 -0.69 -9.47 0.70
C SER A 227 -1.91 -8.66 0.26
N GLU A 228 -2.53 -7.92 1.17
CA GLU A 228 -3.69 -7.09 0.86
C GLU A 228 -3.33 -5.85 0.05
N LEU A 229 -2.18 -5.21 0.31
CA LEU A 229 -1.67 -4.11 -0.51
C LEU A 229 -1.38 -4.58 -1.95
N VAL A 230 -0.68 -5.71 -2.13
CA VAL A 230 -0.42 -6.30 -3.45
C VAL A 230 -1.74 -6.60 -4.19
N ARG A 231 -2.71 -7.18 -3.49
CA ARG A 231 -4.02 -7.51 -4.07
C ARG A 231 -4.78 -6.27 -4.58
N ARG A 232 -4.65 -5.13 -3.88
CA ARG A 232 -5.39 -3.90 -4.23
C ARG A 232 -4.66 -3.00 -5.21
N LEU A 233 -3.32 -2.95 -5.14
CA LEU A 233 -2.50 -2.07 -5.97
C LEU A 233 -2.14 -2.73 -7.32
N GLY A 234 -2.15 -4.06 -7.38
CA GLY A 234 -1.75 -4.85 -8.55
C GLY A 234 -0.34 -5.41 -8.41
N ALA A 235 -0.18 -6.71 -8.61
CA ALA A 235 1.09 -7.39 -8.46
C ALA A 235 2.14 -6.96 -9.49
N GLU A 236 1.70 -6.45 -10.63
CA GLU A 236 2.54 -6.02 -11.76
C GLU A 236 3.39 -4.78 -11.44
N VAL A 237 2.92 -3.90 -10.55
CA VAL A 237 3.65 -2.70 -10.12
C VAL A 237 4.27 -2.85 -8.72
N CYS A 238 3.95 -3.95 -8.00
CA CYS A 238 4.41 -4.16 -6.65
C CYS A 238 5.75 -4.91 -6.59
N TYR A 239 6.61 -4.44 -5.69
CA TYR A 239 7.92 -5.03 -5.38
C TYR A 239 8.01 -5.22 -3.87
N LEU A 240 8.69 -6.28 -3.43
CA LEU A 240 8.83 -6.63 -2.04
C LEU A 240 10.26 -6.38 -1.57
N ALA A 241 10.42 -5.60 -0.50
CA ALA A 241 11.67 -5.46 0.23
C ALA A 241 11.55 -6.17 1.59
N SER A 242 12.66 -6.70 2.07
CA SER A 242 12.77 -7.36 3.37
C SER A 242 13.98 -6.82 4.11
N PHE A 243 13.87 -6.70 5.41
CA PHE A 243 14.95 -6.21 6.27
C PHE A 243 15.79 -7.33 6.90
N ASP A 244 15.80 -8.51 6.28
CA ASP A 244 16.53 -9.72 6.69
C ASP A 244 16.23 -10.13 8.15
N ASP A 245 17.22 -9.97 9.03
CA ASP A 245 17.16 -10.29 10.46
C ASP A 245 16.69 -9.09 11.32
N CYS A 246 16.37 -7.95 10.70
CA CYS A 246 15.76 -6.79 11.35
C CYS A 246 14.25 -6.83 11.19
N LYS A 247 13.55 -6.34 12.22
CA LYS A 247 12.10 -6.31 12.19
C LYS A 247 11.56 -5.30 11.18
N ASP A 248 12.14 -4.10 11.18
CA ASP A 248 11.65 -2.93 10.45
C ASP A 248 12.82 -2.08 9.90
N ALA A 249 12.49 -1.04 9.13
CA ALA A 249 13.48 -0.14 8.52
C ALA A 249 14.27 0.65 9.56
N ASN A 250 13.65 1.03 10.68
CA ASN A 250 14.36 1.78 11.73
C ASN A 250 15.39 0.91 12.45
N GLU A 251 15.08 -0.35 12.75
CA GLU A 251 16.05 -1.29 13.31
C GLU A 251 17.21 -1.53 12.34
N TYR A 252 16.92 -1.67 11.04
CA TYR A 252 17.94 -1.84 10.02
C TYR A 252 18.88 -0.63 9.93
N LEU A 253 18.33 0.60 9.97
CA LEU A 253 19.11 1.84 10.01
C LEU A 253 20.10 1.87 11.18
N ILE A 254 19.63 1.52 12.39
CA ILE A 254 20.45 1.52 13.60
C ILE A 254 21.56 0.46 13.53
N LYS A 255 21.21 -0.73 13.04
CA LYS A 255 22.12 -1.87 13.01
C LYS A 255 23.22 -1.73 11.97
N TYR A 256 22.88 -1.20 10.81
CA TYR A 256 23.80 -1.06 9.69
C TYR A 256 24.14 0.42 9.45
N ASN A 257 23.45 1.12 8.60
CA ASN A 257 23.56 2.57 8.34
C ASN A 257 22.55 2.99 7.24
N ALA A 258 22.51 4.28 6.94
CA ALA A 258 21.63 4.88 5.93
C ALA A 258 21.90 4.35 4.50
N SER A 259 23.15 4.17 4.11
CA SER A 259 23.53 3.68 2.77
C SER A 259 23.06 2.24 2.55
N GLU A 260 23.28 1.38 3.54
CA GLU A 260 22.84 -0.03 3.49
C GLU A 260 21.32 -0.13 3.47
N LEU A 261 20.61 0.67 4.29
CA LEU A 261 19.16 0.73 4.29
C LEU A 261 18.62 1.15 2.91
N LYS A 262 19.21 2.18 2.31
CA LYS A 262 18.84 2.62 0.96
C LYS A 262 19.04 1.53 -0.08
N SER A 263 20.20 0.91 -0.10
CA SER A 263 20.50 -0.19 -1.02
C SER A 263 19.50 -1.32 -0.85
N ARG A 264 19.23 -1.70 0.41
CA ARG A 264 18.34 -2.79 0.76
C ARG A 264 16.91 -2.60 0.22
N VAL A 265 16.37 -1.39 0.35
CA VAL A 265 15.01 -1.08 -0.14
C VAL A 265 14.98 -0.99 -1.67
N LEU A 266 16.00 -0.42 -2.28
CA LEU A 266 16.06 -0.31 -3.74
C LEU A 266 16.27 -1.66 -4.45
N ASP A 267 16.86 -2.65 -3.78
CA ASP A 267 17.01 -4.04 -4.25
C ASP A 267 15.71 -4.87 -4.14
N ALA A 268 14.57 -4.23 -3.88
CA ALA A 268 13.27 -4.87 -3.83
C ALA A 268 13.00 -5.71 -5.08
N ARG A 269 12.43 -6.91 -4.88
CA ARG A 269 12.13 -7.88 -5.94
C ARG A 269 10.65 -7.78 -6.36
N PRO A 270 10.35 -7.93 -7.65
CA PRO A 270 8.97 -7.95 -8.12
C PRO A 270 8.18 -9.09 -7.45
N VAL A 271 6.90 -8.85 -7.20
CA VAL A 271 5.99 -9.92 -6.76
C VAL A 271 5.96 -11.01 -7.83
N PRO A 272 6.14 -12.29 -7.47
CA PRO A 272 6.02 -13.38 -8.43
C PRO A 272 4.61 -13.41 -9.04
N LEU A 273 4.50 -13.28 -10.35
CA LEU A 273 3.24 -13.45 -11.07
C LEU A 273 3.13 -14.92 -11.50
N GLU A 274 2.02 -15.56 -11.15
CA GLU A 274 1.74 -16.92 -11.59
C GLU A 274 1.77 -17.00 -13.12
N ASN A 275 2.52 -17.97 -13.66
CA ASN A 275 2.71 -18.21 -15.09
C ASN A 275 3.51 -17.14 -15.88
N VAL A 276 4.09 -16.14 -15.23
CA VAL A 276 5.02 -15.18 -15.85
C VAL A 276 6.45 -15.50 -15.44
N GLN A 277 7.28 -15.92 -16.40
CA GLN A 277 8.71 -16.13 -16.14
C GLN A 277 9.51 -14.89 -16.56
N HIS A 278 10.36 -14.41 -15.67
CA HIS A 278 11.26 -13.29 -15.96
C HIS A 278 12.16 -13.63 -17.15
N LEU A 279 12.35 -12.71 -18.11
CA LEU A 279 13.19 -12.91 -19.31
C LEU A 279 14.63 -13.37 -18.95
N LYS A 280 15.19 -12.92 -17.82
CA LYS A 280 16.49 -13.38 -17.31
C LYS A 280 16.47 -14.88 -16.96
N THR A 281 15.40 -15.38 -16.37
CA THR A 281 15.25 -16.80 -16.00
C THR A 281 15.07 -17.67 -17.24
N LEU A 282 14.38 -17.16 -18.26
CA LEU A 282 14.27 -17.83 -19.57
C LEU A 282 15.62 -17.92 -20.28
N LYS A 283 16.43 -16.85 -20.29
CA LYS A 283 17.78 -16.86 -20.88
C LYS A 283 18.70 -17.88 -20.19
N MET A 284 18.67 -17.99 -18.86
CA MET A 284 19.44 -19.00 -18.13
C MET A 284 19.00 -20.44 -18.46
N LYS A 285 17.69 -20.71 -18.56
CA LYS A 285 17.18 -22.04 -18.93
C LYS A 285 17.58 -22.41 -20.37
N VAL A 286 17.56 -21.48 -21.29
CA VAL A 286 17.98 -21.68 -22.68
C VAL A 286 19.49 -21.97 -22.76
N GLN A 287 20.33 -21.25 -22.03
CA GLN A 287 21.78 -21.51 -21.95
C GLN A 287 22.09 -22.89 -21.34
N THR A 288 21.37 -23.30 -20.30
CA THR A 288 21.55 -24.62 -19.68
C THR A 288 21.11 -25.76 -20.61
N LEU A 289 20.06 -25.57 -21.40
CA LEU A 289 19.63 -26.52 -22.42
C LEU A 289 20.65 -26.68 -23.56
N PHE A 290 21.29 -25.59 -23.99
CA PHE A 290 22.34 -25.64 -25.02
C PHE A 290 23.62 -26.35 -24.55
N VAL A 291 23.94 -26.30 -23.26
CA VAL A 291 25.12 -27.00 -22.67
C VAL A 291 24.83 -28.51 -22.46
N MET A 292 23.57 -28.94 -22.39
CA MET A 292 23.20 -30.35 -22.26
C MET A 292 23.07 -31.09 -23.62
N VAL A 293 23.14 -30.39 -24.75
CA VAL A 293 22.97 -30.96 -26.10
C VAL A 293 24.30 -30.96 -26.91
N LEU A 294 25.39 -30.47 -26.32
CA LEU A 294 26.77 -30.57 -26.84
C LEU A 294 27.58 -31.53 -25.99
#